data_d7196f48262e1e4a3255bdeb66d2d758
#
_entry.id   d7196f48262e1e4a3255bdeb66d2d758
#
_cell.length_a   1.000
_cell.length_b   1.000
_cell.length_c   1.000
_cell.angle_alpha   90.00
_cell.angle_beta   90.00
_cell.angle_gamma   90.00
#
_symmetry.space_group_name_H-M   'P 1'
#
loop_
_entity.id
_entity.type
_entity.pdbx_description
1 polymer ?
#
loop_
_entity_poly.entity_id
_entity_poly.type
_entity_poly.pdbx_seq_one_letter_code
_entity_poly.pdbx_strand_id
1 'polypeptide(L)'
;MPKLIKIKKGLNLRMIGEATGQDPIPSIPSRDFAIIPDDFCGLSPKLLKKEGDHVTAGEAVFHDKNNPEILVVSPVSGIVSSIVRGARRKIEALKIEADSQQDHVKFDAEKFADIKAALLESGLWAFFRQRPYGIVPSPEATPRDIFISTFDSSPLAPSHTLLIDNNEECFKKGVEVLSKLTAGTVYIGCRKENLIETDFSESFILSGPHPAGNAGTQIASIRPVNKGDVVWAIEPETVVKIGKLFTDGYVDWSCVVAITGEAVKKPTIVRATEGICISALLKDNVNIDKSPRIISGNVLTGTNVGPGGYLRFPFRQVAVIPEIINDCEMLGWASLSPKKYSASRTFFSWLAPKTRKYHFDAKINGGERAIIMAGEYDKVFPMDIYAEFLIKAIIARDIDKMEQLGIYEVVPEDFALCEFIDTSKLELQKIVREGLDYLKKEMN
;
A
#
# COMPACT_ATOMS: atom_id res chain seq x y z
N MET A 1 -2.98 -11.84 27.68
CA MET A 1 -2.62 -12.64 26.48
C MET A 1 -3.28 -12.00 25.25
N PRO A 2 -2.57 -11.77 24.19
CA PRO A 2 -3.14 -11.18 22.98
C PRO A 2 -4.25 -12.06 22.41
N LYS A 3 -5.30 -11.42 21.92
CA LYS A 3 -6.48 -12.10 21.36
C LYS A 3 -6.14 -12.68 19.99
N LEU A 4 -6.49 -13.96 19.77
CA LEU A 4 -6.32 -14.63 18.49
C LEU A 4 -7.55 -14.42 17.59
N ILE A 5 -7.35 -13.88 16.40
CA ILE A 5 -8.37 -13.68 15.37
C ILE A 5 -8.03 -14.56 14.17
N LYS A 6 -8.99 -15.39 13.75
CA LYS A 6 -8.83 -16.28 12.59
C LYS A 6 -9.66 -15.79 11.42
N ILE A 7 -8.99 -15.28 10.40
CA ILE A 7 -9.59 -14.93 9.12
C ILE A 7 -9.80 -16.21 8.31
N LYS A 8 -11.05 -16.51 7.97
CA LYS A 8 -11.44 -17.76 7.29
C LYS A 8 -11.59 -17.58 5.78
N LYS A 9 -12.10 -16.43 5.33
CA LYS A 9 -12.30 -16.07 3.94
C LYS A 9 -11.05 -15.41 3.38
N GLY A 10 -10.74 -15.65 2.12
CA GLY A 10 -9.56 -15.07 1.46
C GLY A 10 -8.91 -16.05 0.50
N LEU A 11 -7.81 -15.62 -0.13
CA LEU A 11 -7.12 -16.39 -1.14
C LEU A 11 -5.62 -16.08 -1.18
N ASN A 12 -4.78 -17.10 -1.04
CA ASN A 12 -3.34 -16.95 -1.25
C ASN A 12 -2.99 -17.28 -2.69
N LEU A 13 -2.48 -16.29 -3.44
CA LEU A 13 -1.96 -16.50 -4.78
C LEU A 13 -0.55 -17.09 -4.68
N ARG A 14 -0.42 -18.36 -5.06
CA ARG A 14 0.85 -19.10 -4.99
C ARG A 14 1.68 -18.83 -6.23
N MET A 15 2.35 -17.68 -6.27
CA MET A 15 3.13 -17.19 -7.40
C MET A 15 4.59 -17.67 -7.33
N ILE A 16 5.22 -17.75 -8.50
CA ILE A 16 6.66 -17.94 -8.66
C ILE A 16 7.35 -16.58 -8.54
N GLY A 17 8.58 -16.54 -8.02
CA GLY A 17 9.40 -15.33 -7.96
C GLY A 17 9.39 -14.64 -6.60
N GLU A 18 9.31 -15.41 -5.51
CA GLU A 18 9.45 -14.94 -4.14
C GLU A 18 10.88 -14.45 -3.87
N ALA A 19 11.01 -13.27 -3.28
CA ALA A 19 12.29 -12.71 -2.91
C ALA A 19 12.88 -13.40 -1.68
N THR A 20 14.17 -13.66 -1.72
CA THR A 20 14.93 -14.15 -0.56
C THR A 20 15.77 -13.01 0.02
N GLY A 21 15.74 -12.86 1.34
CA GLY A 21 16.59 -11.91 2.05
C GLY A 21 18.06 -12.33 2.02
N GLN A 22 18.93 -11.34 2.08
CA GLN A 22 20.37 -11.50 2.32
C GLN A 22 20.72 -10.71 3.58
N ASP A 23 21.68 -11.17 4.33
CA ASP A 23 22.20 -10.45 5.48
C ASP A 23 23.72 -10.18 5.27
N PRO A 24 24.15 -8.91 5.21
CA PRO A 24 23.35 -7.69 5.28
C PRO A 24 22.50 -7.45 4.01
N ILE A 25 21.39 -6.71 4.15
CA ILE A 25 20.54 -6.32 3.01
C ILE A 25 21.31 -5.33 2.14
N PRO A 26 21.51 -5.61 0.83
CA PRO A 26 22.25 -4.73 -0.07
C PRO A 26 21.52 -3.42 -0.31
N SER A 27 22.24 -2.31 -0.32
CA SER A 27 21.73 -0.97 -0.62
C SER A 27 21.87 -0.65 -2.11
N ILE A 28 20.82 -0.12 -2.71
CA ILE A 28 20.79 0.29 -4.11
C ILE A 28 20.90 1.81 -4.20
N PRO A 29 22.01 2.36 -4.69
CA PRO A 29 22.14 3.79 -4.93
C PRO A 29 21.38 4.20 -6.18
N SER A 30 20.84 5.43 -6.16
CA SER A 30 20.27 6.09 -7.34
C SER A 30 20.57 7.57 -7.31
N ARG A 31 20.50 8.21 -8.48
CA ARG A 31 20.45 9.67 -8.62
C ARG A 31 19.05 10.17 -8.92
N ASP A 32 18.17 9.31 -9.46
CA ASP A 32 16.85 9.71 -9.91
C ASP A 32 15.79 9.30 -8.92
N PHE A 33 15.03 10.26 -8.44
CA PHE A 33 13.92 10.10 -7.50
C PHE A 33 12.70 10.87 -8.00
N ALA A 34 11.52 10.46 -7.56
CA ALA A 34 10.31 11.25 -7.77
C ALA A 34 9.35 11.14 -6.60
N ILE A 35 8.61 12.21 -6.40
CA ILE A 35 7.46 12.28 -5.51
C ILE A 35 6.22 12.36 -6.39
N ILE A 36 5.29 11.44 -6.15
CA ILE A 36 4.08 11.29 -6.93
C ILE A 36 2.89 11.76 -6.07
N PRO A 37 2.24 12.90 -6.40
CA PRO A 37 1.15 13.43 -5.59
C PRO A 37 -0.04 12.48 -5.43
N ASP A 38 -0.32 11.65 -6.44
CA ASP A 38 -1.41 10.66 -6.40
C ASP A 38 -1.22 9.56 -5.36
N ASP A 39 -0.02 9.39 -4.81
CA ASP A 39 0.23 8.49 -3.68
C ASP A 39 -0.40 8.98 -2.38
N PHE A 40 -0.67 10.28 -2.29
CA PHE A 40 -1.26 10.94 -1.13
C PHE A 40 -2.74 11.23 -1.38
N CYS A 41 -3.55 10.18 -1.33
CA CYS A 41 -4.98 10.24 -1.64
C CYS A 41 -5.70 11.31 -0.82
N GLY A 42 -6.51 12.13 -1.48
CA GLY A 42 -7.27 13.22 -0.87
C GLY A 42 -6.55 14.58 -0.85
N LEU A 43 -5.24 14.63 -1.14
CA LEU A 43 -4.50 15.89 -1.25
C LEU A 43 -4.66 16.54 -2.63
N SER A 44 -4.71 17.87 -2.62
CA SER A 44 -4.64 18.71 -3.82
C SER A 44 -3.30 19.45 -3.83
N PRO A 45 -2.29 19.00 -4.58
CA PRO A 45 -0.93 19.51 -4.44
C PRO A 45 -0.79 20.94 -4.94
N LYS A 46 -0.15 21.80 -4.13
CA LYS A 46 0.29 23.14 -4.50
C LYS A 46 1.81 23.22 -4.30
N LEU A 47 2.54 23.44 -5.38
CA LEU A 47 4.00 23.43 -5.39
C LEU A 47 4.58 24.56 -4.55
N LEU A 48 5.64 24.25 -3.82
CA LEU A 48 6.51 25.17 -3.10
C LEU A 48 7.84 25.37 -3.82
N LYS A 49 8.21 24.45 -4.72
CA LYS A 49 9.47 24.44 -5.45
C LYS A 49 9.24 24.49 -6.96
N LYS A 50 10.25 24.95 -7.69
CA LYS A 50 10.29 25.03 -9.16
C LYS A 50 11.40 24.16 -9.69
N GLU A 51 11.37 23.89 -11.00
CA GLU A 51 12.50 23.26 -11.70
C GLU A 51 13.77 24.12 -11.53
N GLY A 52 14.88 23.47 -11.20
CA GLY A 52 16.15 24.09 -10.89
C GLY A 52 16.36 24.45 -9.42
N ASP A 53 15.34 24.43 -8.58
CA ASP A 53 15.51 24.68 -7.15
C ASP A 53 16.25 23.52 -6.49
N HIS A 54 17.17 23.83 -5.58
CA HIS A 54 17.79 22.85 -4.69
C HIS A 54 16.88 22.56 -3.51
N VAL A 55 16.86 21.31 -3.05
CA VAL A 55 16.11 20.84 -1.88
C VAL A 55 16.98 19.97 -1.00
N THR A 56 16.75 20.03 0.30
CA THR A 56 17.37 19.16 1.30
C THR A 56 16.41 18.00 1.62
N ALA A 57 16.91 16.82 1.99
CA ALA A 57 16.06 15.72 2.44
C ALA A 57 15.24 16.14 3.69
N GLY A 58 13.92 16.02 3.60
CA GLY A 58 12.97 16.54 4.60
C GLY A 58 12.45 17.94 4.32
N GLU A 59 12.93 18.64 3.27
CA GLU A 59 12.41 19.96 2.90
C GLU A 59 11.11 19.84 2.10
N ALA A 60 10.13 20.72 2.40
CA ALA A 60 8.82 20.70 1.76
C ALA A 60 8.88 21.05 0.27
N VAL A 61 8.28 20.22 -0.57
CA VAL A 61 8.22 20.40 -2.04
C VAL A 61 6.85 20.81 -2.53
N PHE A 62 5.78 20.35 -1.86
CA PHE A 62 4.42 20.86 -2.04
C PHE A 62 3.63 20.69 -0.75
N HIS A 63 2.49 21.36 -0.67
CA HIS A 63 1.51 21.22 0.41
C HIS A 63 0.12 20.93 -0.15
N ASP A 64 -0.80 20.48 0.70
CA ASP A 64 -2.20 20.41 0.33
C ASP A 64 -2.81 21.82 0.19
N LYS A 65 -3.51 22.06 -0.93
CA LYS A 65 -4.17 23.33 -1.18
C LYS A 65 -5.26 23.63 -0.15
N ASN A 66 -5.95 22.59 0.33
CA ASN A 66 -7.08 22.74 1.27
C ASN A 66 -6.62 22.84 2.72
N ASN A 67 -5.52 22.15 3.05
CA ASN A 67 -4.89 22.16 4.37
C ASN A 67 -3.38 22.47 4.23
N PRO A 68 -2.97 23.74 4.12
CA PRO A 68 -1.59 24.10 3.82
C PRO A 68 -0.55 23.62 4.85
N GLU A 69 -0.98 23.19 6.02
CA GLU A 69 -0.13 22.61 7.06
C GLU A 69 0.37 21.21 6.69
N ILE A 70 -0.37 20.48 5.82
CA ILE A 70 0.04 19.15 5.36
C ILE A 70 1.10 19.32 4.30
N LEU A 71 2.34 19.07 4.69
CA LEU A 71 3.50 19.13 3.82
C LEU A 71 3.83 17.75 3.26
N VAL A 72 4.32 17.74 2.03
CA VAL A 72 5.01 16.58 1.43
C VAL A 72 6.42 17.03 1.11
N VAL A 73 7.39 16.25 1.58
CA VAL A 73 8.80 16.63 1.61
C VAL A 73 9.65 15.80 0.67
N SER A 74 10.83 16.30 0.32
CA SER A 74 11.80 15.56 -0.47
C SER A 74 12.41 14.41 0.34
N PRO A 75 12.50 13.18 -0.18
CA PRO A 75 13.20 12.08 0.48
C PRO A 75 14.73 12.16 0.33
N VAL A 76 15.25 13.04 -0.52
CA VAL A 76 16.67 13.19 -0.81
C VAL A 76 17.06 14.65 -0.93
N SER A 77 18.35 14.97 -0.71
CA SER A 77 18.94 16.25 -1.13
C SER A 77 19.26 16.20 -2.60
N GLY A 78 19.00 17.30 -3.33
CA GLY A 78 19.25 17.37 -4.74
C GLY A 78 18.56 18.54 -5.44
N ILE A 79 18.54 18.50 -6.74
CA ILE A 79 17.93 19.52 -7.60
C ILE A 79 16.61 19.01 -8.16
N VAL A 80 15.55 19.81 -8.09
CA VAL A 80 14.29 19.52 -8.80
C VAL A 80 14.56 19.57 -10.31
N SER A 81 14.71 18.40 -10.93
CA SER A 81 15.11 18.27 -12.34
C SER A 81 13.94 18.53 -13.29
N SER A 82 12.72 18.10 -12.92
CA SER A 82 11.54 18.38 -13.73
C SER A 82 10.23 18.18 -12.94
N ILE A 83 9.18 18.89 -13.38
CA ILE A 83 7.82 18.76 -12.87
C ILE A 83 6.92 18.27 -14.00
N VAL A 84 6.61 16.97 -13.98
CA VAL A 84 5.77 16.33 -15.01
C VAL A 84 4.31 16.73 -14.78
N ARG A 85 3.68 17.20 -15.87
CA ARG A 85 2.27 17.62 -15.84
C ARG A 85 1.48 16.86 -16.89
N GLY A 86 0.38 16.28 -16.47
CA GLY A 86 -0.58 15.58 -17.30
C GLY A 86 -1.74 16.48 -17.77
N ALA A 87 -2.84 15.83 -18.08
CA ALA A 87 -4.06 16.50 -18.51
C ALA A 87 -4.52 17.55 -17.48
N ARG A 88 -5.07 18.66 -17.97
CA ARG A 88 -5.53 19.81 -17.15
C ARG A 88 -4.45 20.36 -16.20
N ARG A 89 -3.17 20.22 -16.55
CA ARG A 89 -2.01 20.65 -15.76
C ARG A 89 -1.88 19.96 -14.40
N LYS A 90 -2.52 18.78 -14.21
CA LYS A 90 -2.35 17.96 -13.02
C LYS A 90 -0.86 17.63 -12.86
N ILE A 91 -0.34 17.78 -11.64
CA ILE A 91 1.05 17.37 -11.34
C ILE A 91 1.06 15.85 -11.21
N GLU A 92 1.80 15.18 -12.10
CA GLU A 92 1.94 13.72 -12.09
C GLU A 92 3.18 13.27 -11.34
N ALA A 93 4.28 14.02 -11.44
CA ALA A 93 5.51 13.73 -10.71
C ALA A 93 6.34 14.98 -10.51
N LEU A 94 7.02 15.08 -9.37
CA LEU A 94 8.11 16.00 -9.11
C LEU A 94 9.39 15.15 -9.04
N LYS A 95 10.29 15.33 -10.01
CA LYS A 95 11.53 14.57 -10.12
C LYS A 95 12.69 15.32 -9.51
N ILE A 96 13.57 14.58 -8.83
CA ILE A 96 14.74 15.14 -8.14
C ILE A 96 15.97 14.35 -8.58
N GLU A 97 16.99 15.06 -9.01
CA GLU A 97 18.32 14.52 -9.21
C GLU A 97 19.11 14.68 -7.91
N ALA A 98 19.40 13.58 -7.25
CA ALA A 98 20.01 13.55 -5.93
C ALA A 98 21.48 13.94 -5.97
N ASP A 99 21.90 14.68 -4.97
CA ASP A 99 23.31 15.00 -4.70
C ASP A 99 24.11 13.75 -4.30
N SER A 100 25.41 13.82 -4.48
CA SER A 100 26.32 12.76 -4.02
C SER A 100 26.43 12.72 -2.49
N GLN A 101 26.28 13.85 -1.82
CA GLN A 101 26.22 13.98 -0.37
C GLN A 101 24.81 14.37 0.03
N GLN A 102 24.25 13.67 1.02
CA GLN A 102 22.89 13.89 1.48
C GLN A 102 22.89 14.69 2.78
N ASP A 103 22.20 15.82 2.75
CA ASP A 103 21.91 16.64 3.92
C ASP A 103 20.46 16.43 4.37
N HIS A 104 20.17 16.55 5.65
CA HIS A 104 18.84 16.32 6.21
C HIS A 104 18.36 17.55 6.99
N VAL A 105 17.08 17.87 6.86
CA VAL A 105 16.42 18.82 7.76
C VAL A 105 16.45 18.22 9.16
N LYS A 106 16.94 19.02 10.14
CA LYS A 106 17.01 18.61 11.54
C LYS A 106 15.90 19.27 12.33
N PHE A 107 15.37 18.52 13.28
CA PHE A 107 14.34 18.94 14.21
C PHE A 107 14.93 19.00 15.60
N ASP A 108 14.79 20.14 16.26
CA ASP A 108 15.27 20.33 17.63
C ASP A 108 14.26 19.76 18.65
N ALA A 109 14.74 19.38 19.82
CA ALA A 109 13.92 18.81 20.89
C ALA A 109 12.71 19.67 21.28
N GLU A 110 12.82 20.99 21.16
CA GLU A 110 11.73 21.94 21.46
C GLU A 110 10.55 21.78 20.50
N LYS A 111 10.78 21.36 19.24
CA LYS A 111 9.74 21.09 18.25
C LYS A 111 8.92 19.84 18.59
N PHE A 112 9.43 18.96 19.42
CA PHE A 112 8.73 17.73 19.83
C PHE A 112 7.70 17.94 20.95
N ALA A 113 7.60 19.15 21.50
CA ALA A 113 6.56 19.50 22.47
C ALA A 113 5.16 19.41 21.87
N ASP A 114 5.00 19.74 20.57
CA ASP A 114 3.79 19.53 19.80
C ASP A 114 4.02 18.43 18.76
N ILE A 115 3.58 17.23 19.10
CA ILE A 115 3.70 16.04 18.26
C ILE A 115 3.04 16.22 16.89
N LYS A 116 1.87 16.83 16.86
CA LYS A 116 1.11 17.05 15.63
C LYS A 116 1.86 18.00 14.70
N ALA A 117 2.35 19.12 15.25
CA ALA A 117 3.15 20.08 14.49
C ALA A 117 4.43 19.44 13.95
N ALA A 118 5.13 18.63 14.74
CA ALA A 118 6.32 17.91 14.31
C ALA A 118 6.04 16.93 13.15
N LEU A 119 4.93 16.19 13.21
CA LEU A 119 4.53 15.25 12.14
C LEU A 119 4.09 15.98 10.86
N LEU A 120 3.44 17.13 10.97
CA LEU A 120 3.07 17.97 9.83
C LEU A 120 4.31 18.58 9.17
N GLU A 121 5.20 19.18 9.94
CA GLU A 121 6.44 19.84 9.46
C GLU A 121 7.41 18.83 8.84
N SER A 122 7.53 17.63 9.41
CA SER A 122 8.40 16.56 8.89
C SER A 122 7.86 15.87 7.65
N GLY A 123 6.62 16.15 7.23
CA GLY A 123 5.95 15.49 6.12
C GLY A 123 5.41 14.08 6.43
N LEU A 124 5.63 13.55 7.64
CA LEU A 124 5.16 12.22 8.02
C LEU A 124 3.63 12.15 8.18
N TRP A 125 2.95 13.29 8.38
CA TRP A 125 1.49 13.34 8.41
C TRP A 125 0.83 12.83 7.13
N ALA A 126 1.41 13.10 5.98
CA ALA A 126 0.88 12.63 4.69
C ALA A 126 0.86 11.09 4.54
N PHE A 127 1.53 10.37 5.43
CA PHE A 127 1.61 8.91 5.42
C PHE A 127 0.50 8.23 6.22
N PHE A 128 -0.33 8.96 6.95
CA PHE A 128 -1.54 8.42 7.57
C PHE A 128 -2.63 8.16 6.52
N ARG A 129 -3.44 7.13 6.78
CA ARG A 129 -4.63 6.79 5.98
C ARG A 129 -5.85 6.76 6.89
N GLN A 130 -6.77 7.70 6.65
CA GLN A 130 -8.02 7.80 7.40
C GLN A 130 -9.09 6.92 6.76
N ARG A 131 -9.79 6.16 7.56
CA ARG A 131 -11.09 5.57 7.25
C ARG A 131 -12.19 6.36 7.98
N PRO A 132 -13.34 6.60 7.33
CA PRO A 132 -13.70 6.29 5.96
C PRO A 132 -12.86 7.04 4.92
N TYR A 133 -13.08 6.73 3.66
CA TYR A 133 -12.55 7.33 2.44
C TYR A 133 -11.13 6.92 2.03
N GLY A 134 -10.27 6.40 2.91
CA GLY A 134 -8.90 6.02 2.57
C GLY A 134 -8.04 7.20 2.09
N ILE A 135 -8.09 8.32 2.81
CA ILE A 135 -7.43 9.58 2.47
C ILE A 135 -6.42 9.98 3.54
N VAL A 136 -5.58 10.96 3.23
CA VAL A 136 -4.78 11.64 4.26
C VAL A 136 -5.73 12.41 5.19
N PRO A 137 -5.60 12.26 6.54
CA PRO A 137 -6.48 12.95 7.48
C PRO A 137 -6.28 14.46 7.49
N SER A 138 -7.38 15.19 7.73
CA SER A 138 -7.28 16.62 8.07
C SER A 138 -6.49 16.78 9.37
N PRO A 139 -5.68 17.84 9.52
CA PRO A 139 -5.03 18.15 10.79
C PRO A 139 -5.99 18.34 11.97
N GLU A 140 -7.23 18.72 11.71
CA GLU A 140 -8.26 18.89 12.75
C GLU A 140 -8.90 17.58 13.19
N ALA A 141 -8.75 16.50 12.39
CA ALA A 141 -9.34 15.21 12.71
C ALA A 141 -8.59 14.53 13.86
N THR A 142 -9.36 13.96 14.79
CA THR A 142 -8.83 13.12 15.86
C THR A 142 -9.35 11.69 15.64
N PRO A 143 -8.49 10.69 15.52
CA PRO A 143 -8.94 9.33 15.30
C PRO A 143 -9.51 8.73 16.58
N ARG A 144 -10.59 7.92 16.41
CA ARG A 144 -11.10 7.06 17.45
C ARG A 144 -10.06 6.03 17.89
N ASP A 145 -9.36 5.44 16.91
CA ASP A 145 -8.33 4.42 17.09
C ASP A 145 -7.28 4.52 15.96
N ILE A 146 -6.08 3.98 16.19
CA ILE A 146 -5.02 3.87 15.18
C ILE A 146 -4.65 2.41 15.01
N PHE A 147 -4.54 1.95 13.76
CA PHE A 147 -4.21 0.56 13.42
C PHE A 147 -2.88 0.46 12.68
N ILE A 148 -2.06 -0.51 13.11
CA ILE A 148 -0.76 -0.85 12.53
C ILE A 148 -0.79 -2.34 12.18
N SER A 149 -0.62 -2.70 10.91
CA SER A 149 -0.40 -4.09 10.51
C SER A 149 1.08 -4.39 10.38
N THR A 150 1.60 -5.31 11.19
CA THR A 150 3.03 -5.66 11.17
C THR A 150 3.35 -6.85 10.27
N PHE A 151 2.41 -7.25 9.41
CA PHE A 151 2.65 -8.24 8.38
C PHE A 151 1.84 -7.94 7.11
N ASP A 152 2.41 -8.23 5.98
CA ASP A 152 1.72 -8.20 4.70
C ASP A 152 1.38 -9.63 4.28
N SER A 153 0.13 -9.86 3.89
CA SER A 153 -0.36 -11.15 3.39
C SER A 153 -0.53 -11.18 1.87
N SER A 154 -0.18 -10.10 1.19
CA SER A 154 -0.29 -10.00 -0.26
C SER A 154 0.67 -10.95 -0.99
N PRO A 155 0.42 -11.25 -2.26
CA PRO A 155 1.26 -12.17 -3.02
C PRO A 155 2.71 -11.67 -3.12
N LEU A 156 3.67 -12.55 -2.76
CA LEU A 156 5.11 -12.30 -2.79
C LEU A 156 5.58 -11.12 -1.90
N ALA A 157 4.77 -10.68 -0.96
CA ALA A 157 5.11 -9.58 -0.07
C ALA A 157 6.36 -9.87 0.77
N PRO A 158 7.20 -8.85 1.05
CA PRO A 158 8.30 -9.00 1.99
C PRO A 158 7.78 -9.13 3.43
N SER A 159 8.59 -9.72 4.29
CA SER A 159 8.29 -9.72 5.72
C SER A 159 8.60 -8.36 6.32
N HIS A 160 7.60 -7.71 6.93
CA HIS A 160 7.81 -6.45 7.67
C HIS A 160 8.70 -6.62 8.90
N THR A 161 8.87 -7.86 9.39
CA THR A 161 9.77 -8.15 10.53
C THR A 161 11.19 -7.74 10.27
N LEU A 162 11.68 -7.87 9.02
CA LEU A 162 13.06 -7.46 8.66
C LEU A 162 13.33 -5.98 8.97
N LEU A 163 12.33 -5.13 8.92
CA LEU A 163 12.48 -3.73 9.24
C LEU A 163 12.34 -3.46 10.74
N ILE A 164 11.39 -4.10 11.39
CA ILE A 164 11.11 -3.94 12.82
C ILE A 164 12.22 -4.55 13.66
N ASP A 165 12.70 -5.76 13.34
CA ASP A 165 13.72 -6.48 14.11
C ASP A 165 15.01 -5.65 14.30
N ASN A 166 15.39 -4.87 13.29
CA ASN A 166 16.55 -3.98 13.38
C ASN A 166 16.24 -2.58 13.95
N ASN A 167 14.96 -2.25 14.20
CA ASN A 167 14.50 -0.92 14.65
C ASN A 167 13.43 -1.02 15.74
N GLU A 168 13.45 -2.07 16.56
CA GLU A 168 12.40 -2.32 17.55
C GLU A 168 12.19 -1.15 18.52
N GLU A 169 13.28 -0.53 19.01
CA GLU A 169 13.19 0.62 19.91
C GLU A 169 12.56 1.84 19.22
N CYS A 170 12.93 2.09 17.97
CA CYS A 170 12.31 3.17 17.18
C CYS A 170 10.83 2.86 16.92
N PHE A 171 10.47 1.62 16.64
CA PHE A 171 9.08 1.22 16.46
C PHE A 171 8.27 1.46 17.75
N LYS A 172 8.77 1.02 18.93
CA LYS A 172 8.13 1.25 20.22
C LYS A 172 7.97 2.74 20.51
N LYS A 173 9.00 3.54 20.21
CA LYS A 173 8.94 5.00 20.33
C LYS A 173 7.89 5.61 19.41
N GLY A 174 7.78 5.15 18.17
CA GLY A 174 6.74 5.56 17.24
C GLY A 174 5.35 5.24 17.75
N VAL A 175 5.12 4.02 18.32
CA VAL A 175 3.84 3.65 18.94
C VAL A 175 3.50 4.55 20.14
N GLU A 176 4.48 4.88 21.00
CA GLU A 176 4.29 5.86 22.08
C GLU A 176 3.83 7.22 21.54
N VAL A 177 4.44 7.71 20.47
CA VAL A 177 4.06 8.98 19.84
C VAL A 177 2.64 8.90 19.29
N LEU A 178 2.29 7.81 18.60
CA LEU A 178 0.95 7.60 18.03
C LEU A 178 -0.13 7.53 19.10
N SER A 179 0.16 6.94 20.26
CA SER A 179 -0.82 6.84 21.37
C SER A 179 -1.26 8.22 21.90
N LYS A 180 -0.47 9.26 21.68
CA LYS A 180 -0.79 10.63 22.07
C LYS A 180 -1.66 11.39 21.05
N LEU A 181 -1.87 10.79 19.85
CA LEU A 181 -2.71 11.37 18.80
C LEU A 181 -4.18 10.89 18.85
N THR A 182 -4.48 9.91 19.69
CA THR A 182 -5.83 9.37 19.85
C THR A 182 -6.23 9.33 21.31
N ALA A 183 -7.53 9.52 21.58
CA ALA A 183 -8.09 9.25 22.90
C ALA A 183 -8.47 7.75 23.10
N GLY A 184 -8.40 6.97 22.04
CA GLY A 184 -8.68 5.53 22.06
C GLY A 184 -7.43 4.67 22.13
N THR A 185 -7.37 3.64 21.31
CA THR A 185 -6.33 2.61 21.38
C THR A 185 -5.50 2.56 20.09
N VAL A 186 -4.20 2.34 20.22
CA VAL A 186 -3.35 1.93 19.13
C VAL A 186 -3.36 0.40 19.05
N TYR A 187 -3.88 -0.15 17.95
CA TYR A 187 -3.98 -1.59 17.74
C TYR A 187 -2.84 -2.06 16.83
N ILE A 188 -2.16 -3.15 17.23
CA ILE A 188 -1.10 -3.77 16.45
C ILE A 188 -1.54 -5.17 16.03
N GLY A 189 -1.72 -5.38 14.73
CA GLY A 189 -2.01 -6.68 14.15
C GLY A 189 -0.74 -7.43 13.79
N CYS A 190 -0.48 -8.59 14.42
CA CYS A 190 0.74 -9.38 14.26
C CYS A 190 0.43 -10.81 13.79
N ARG A 191 1.43 -11.50 13.26
CA ARG A 191 1.48 -12.96 13.26
C ARG A 191 1.99 -13.46 14.61
N LYS A 192 1.67 -14.73 14.95
CA LYS A 192 2.07 -15.32 16.24
C LYS A 192 3.58 -15.33 16.45
N GLU A 193 4.33 -15.60 15.40
CA GLU A 193 5.78 -15.64 15.37
C GLU A 193 6.46 -14.28 15.54
N ASN A 194 5.70 -13.19 15.33
CA ASN A 194 6.20 -11.82 15.31
C ASN A 194 5.36 -10.90 16.20
N LEU A 195 5.00 -11.41 17.37
CA LEU A 195 4.23 -10.66 18.34
C LEU A 195 5.07 -9.50 18.90
N ILE A 196 4.53 -8.29 18.81
CA ILE A 196 5.11 -7.09 19.39
C ILE A 196 4.18 -6.62 20.50
N GLU A 197 4.73 -6.44 21.68
CA GLU A 197 4.02 -5.92 22.85
C GLU A 197 4.64 -4.60 23.29
N THR A 198 3.82 -3.59 23.54
CA THR A 198 4.22 -2.28 24.08
C THR A 198 3.20 -1.84 25.13
N ASP A 199 3.63 -0.98 26.04
CA ASP A 199 2.73 -0.42 27.08
C ASP A 199 1.70 0.57 26.51
N PHE A 200 1.86 0.97 25.24
CA PHE A 200 1.06 2.01 24.57
C PHE A 200 0.10 1.44 23.52
N SER A 201 -0.03 0.10 23.41
CA SER A 201 -0.85 -0.53 22.38
C SER A 201 -1.48 -1.82 22.83
N GLU A 202 -2.54 -2.24 22.12
CA GLU A 202 -3.11 -3.58 22.22
C GLU A 202 -2.71 -4.40 20.98
N SER A 203 -2.04 -5.53 21.21
CA SER A 203 -1.62 -6.44 20.15
C SER A 203 -2.59 -7.57 19.93
N PHE A 204 -2.84 -7.91 18.65
CA PHE A 204 -3.72 -8.99 18.22
C PHE A 204 -2.95 -9.95 17.32
N ILE A 205 -3.15 -11.25 17.55
CA ILE A 205 -2.61 -12.29 16.69
C ILE A 205 -3.64 -12.61 15.60
N LEU A 206 -3.26 -12.36 14.33
CA LEU A 206 -4.10 -12.69 13.19
C LEU A 206 -3.55 -13.89 12.43
N SER A 207 -4.44 -14.78 12.03
CA SER A 207 -4.10 -15.94 11.20
C SER A 207 -5.08 -16.08 10.04
N GLY A 208 -4.63 -16.68 8.95
CA GLY A 208 -5.46 -16.89 7.77
C GLY A 208 -4.80 -16.44 6.47
N PRO A 209 -5.51 -16.60 5.34
CA PRO A 209 -5.03 -16.20 4.02
C PRO A 209 -5.06 -14.68 3.85
N HIS A 210 -4.51 -14.17 2.73
CA HIS A 210 -4.76 -12.83 2.27
C HIS A 210 -6.29 -12.62 2.11
N PRO A 211 -6.89 -11.51 2.61
CA PRO A 211 -6.28 -10.24 3.02
C PRO A 211 -6.10 -10.07 4.55
N ALA A 212 -5.74 -11.11 5.31
CA ALA A 212 -5.57 -10.99 6.76
C ALA A 212 -4.58 -9.89 7.21
N GLY A 213 -3.62 -9.52 6.34
CA GLY A 213 -2.66 -8.45 6.56
C GLY A 213 -3.19 -7.05 6.24
N ASN A 214 -4.31 -6.91 5.53
CA ASN A 214 -4.85 -5.59 5.21
C ASN A 214 -5.44 -4.91 6.44
N ALA A 215 -5.14 -3.63 6.62
CA ALA A 215 -5.66 -2.84 7.73
C ALA A 215 -7.19 -2.88 7.82
N GLY A 216 -7.90 -2.86 6.67
CA GLY A 216 -9.36 -2.95 6.64
C GLY A 216 -9.92 -4.24 7.24
N THR A 217 -9.33 -5.38 6.91
CA THR A 217 -9.70 -6.68 7.49
C THR A 217 -9.49 -6.71 9.01
N GLN A 218 -8.40 -6.11 9.49
CA GLN A 218 -8.08 -6.03 10.91
C GLN A 218 -9.06 -5.10 11.64
N ILE A 219 -9.32 -3.91 11.10
CA ILE A 219 -10.29 -2.95 11.63
C ILE A 219 -11.68 -3.60 11.74
N ALA A 220 -12.18 -4.21 10.67
CA ALA A 220 -13.47 -4.89 10.65
C ALA A 220 -13.56 -6.03 11.66
N SER A 221 -12.44 -6.73 11.92
CA SER A 221 -12.41 -7.87 12.87
C SER A 221 -12.28 -7.44 14.34
N ILE A 222 -11.72 -6.26 14.61
CA ILE A 222 -11.44 -5.76 15.95
C ILE A 222 -12.49 -4.75 16.39
N ARG A 223 -12.67 -3.69 15.62
CA ARG A 223 -13.62 -2.62 15.90
C ARG A 223 -14.04 -1.92 14.58
N PRO A 224 -15.11 -2.38 13.92
CA PRO A 224 -15.61 -1.84 12.66
C PRO A 224 -15.84 -0.33 12.67
N VAL A 225 -15.79 0.29 11.51
CA VAL A 225 -16.00 1.74 11.32
C VAL A 225 -17.47 2.01 11.00
N ASN A 226 -18.13 2.81 11.84
CA ASN A 226 -19.50 3.24 11.60
C ASN A 226 -19.53 4.68 11.03
N LYS A 227 -20.72 5.12 10.62
CA LYS A 227 -20.96 6.51 10.21
C LYS A 227 -20.58 7.46 11.36
N GLY A 228 -19.72 8.43 11.08
CA GLY A 228 -19.23 9.39 12.06
C GLY A 228 -17.94 8.98 12.78
N ASP A 229 -17.53 7.71 12.69
CA ASP A 229 -16.23 7.28 13.21
C ASP A 229 -15.08 7.75 12.29
N VAL A 230 -13.96 8.09 12.92
CA VAL A 230 -12.68 8.34 12.23
C VAL A 230 -11.64 7.38 12.79
N VAL A 231 -11.04 6.58 11.94
CA VAL A 231 -10.00 5.61 12.30
C VAL A 231 -8.81 5.80 11.38
N TRP A 232 -7.61 5.75 11.93
CA TRP A 232 -6.40 5.85 11.11
C TRP A 232 -5.69 4.51 10.99
N ALA A 233 -5.09 4.30 9.84
CA ALA A 233 -4.15 3.21 9.58
C ALA A 233 -2.80 3.81 9.18
N ILE A 234 -1.72 3.15 9.57
CA ILE A 234 -0.36 3.56 9.27
C ILE A 234 0.53 2.33 9.06
N GLU A 235 1.44 2.43 8.10
CA GLU A 235 2.39 1.37 7.80
C GLU A 235 3.47 1.26 8.91
N PRO A 236 3.92 0.05 9.28
CA PRO A 236 4.89 -0.16 10.35
C PRO A 236 6.23 0.53 10.09
N GLU A 237 6.65 0.66 8.83
CA GLU A 237 7.85 1.42 8.47
C GLU A 237 7.73 2.91 8.75
N THR A 238 6.54 3.47 8.55
CA THR A 238 6.28 4.87 8.90
C THR A 238 6.31 5.05 10.42
N VAL A 239 5.85 4.06 11.18
CA VAL A 239 5.97 4.08 12.65
C VAL A 239 7.44 4.11 13.08
N VAL A 240 8.31 3.32 12.45
CA VAL A 240 9.76 3.38 12.66
C VAL A 240 10.33 4.76 12.32
N LYS A 241 9.92 5.36 11.18
CA LYS A 241 10.35 6.70 10.79
C LYS A 241 9.92 7.76 11.81
N ILE A 242 8.69 7.66 12.32
CA ILE A 242 8.22 8.52 13.43
C ILE A 242 9.11 8.34 14.66
N GLY A 243 9.38 7.09 15.06
CA GLY A 243 10.28 6.84 16.20
C GLY A 243 11.65 7.47 15.99
N LYS A 244 12.28 7.28 14.84
CA LYS A 244 13.58 7.89 14.49
C LYS A 244 13.54 9.42 14.52
N LEU A 245 12.48 10.04 14.00
CA LEU A 245 12.31 11.49 14.09
C LEU A 245 12.42 11.97 15.54
N PHE A 246 11.75 11.28 16.48
CA PHE A 246 11.71 11.68 17.90
C PHE A 246 12.94 11.24 18.71
N THR A 247 13.78 10.34 18.18
CA THR A 247 15.06 9.94 18.80
C THR A 247 16.26 10.63 18.19
N ASP A 248 16.34 10.69 16.86
CA ASP A 248 17.52 11.11 16.11
C ASP A 248 17.41 12.57 15.60
N GLY A 249 16.19 13.15 15.66
CA GLY A 249 15.95 14.54 15.24
C GLY A 249 15.88 14.72 13.72
N TYR A 250 15.75 13.66 12.92
CA TYR A 250 15.55 13.72 11.46
C TYR A 250 14.77 12.52 10.97
N VAL A 251 14.20 12.60 9.76
CA VAL A 251 13.48 11.49 9.13
C VAL A 251 14.44 10.67 8.26
N ASP A 252 14.52 9.38 8.54
CA ASP A 252 15.23 8.42 7.69
C ASP A 252 14.28 7.93 6.56
N TRP A 253 14.51 8.41 5.35
CA TRP A 253 13.71 8.05 4.18
C TRP A 253 14.10 6.71 3.54
N SER A 254 14.99 5.96 4.17
CA SER A 254 15.31 4.60 3.70
C SER A 254 14.11 3.66 3.84
N CYS A 255 14.04 2.68 2.96
CA CYS A 255 13.00 1.66 2.96
C CYS A 255 13.57 0.31 2.48
N VAL A 256 12.94 -0.78 2.90
CA VAL A 256 13.24 -2.13 2.42
C VAL A 256 12.26 -2.49 1.31
N VAL A 257 12.77 -2.94 0.17
CA VAL A 257 11.99 -3.24 -1.03
C VAL A 257 12.26 -4.66 -1.49
N ALA A 258 11.21 -5.44 -1.69
CA ALA A 258 11.29 -6.76 -2.31
C ALA A 258 11.14 -6.63 -3.84
N ILE A 259 12.11 -7.13 -4.57
CA ILE A 259 12.07 -7.28 -6.03
C ILE A 259 11.63 -8.70 -6.32
N THR A 260 10.42 -8.87 -6.87
CA THR A 260 9.71 -10.15 -6.95
C THR A 260 9.13 -10.41 -8.33
N GLY A 261 8.66 -11.63 -8.55
CA GLY A 261 7.93 -12.00 -9.75
C GLY A 261 8.74 -12.84 -10.74
N GLU A 262 8.04 -13.53 -11.61
CA GLU A 262 8.62 -14.52 -12.52
C GLU A 262 9.58 -13.93 -13.57
N ALA A 263 9.38 -12.67 -13.96
CA ALA A 263 10.23 -12.01 -14.93
C ALA A 263 11.51 -11.40 -14.31
N VAL A 264 11.70 -11.52 -12.99
CA VAL A 264 12.94 -11.18 -12.31
C VAL A 264 13.93 -12.35 -12.41
N LYS A 265 15.18 -12.08 -12.81
CA LYS A 265 16.22 -13.12 -12.90
C LYS A 265 16.62 -13.66 -11.53
N LYS A 266 16.76 -12.75 -10.56
CA LYS A 266 17.14 -13.07 -9.18
C LYS A 266 16.26 -12.25 -8.23
N PRO A 267 15.12 -12.80 -7.78
CA PRO A 267 14.30 -12.15 -6.77
C PRO A 267 15.08 -11.92 -5.49
N THR A 268 15.03 -10.70 -4.96
CA THR A 268 15.88 -10.27 -3.83
C THR A 268 15.22 -9.17 -3.02
N ILE A 269 15.68 -9.00 -1.78
CA ILE A 269 15.31 -7.88 -0.92
C ILE A 269 16.47 -6.89 -0.89
N VAL A 270 16.17 -5.61 -1.05
CA VAL A 270 17.16 -4.53 -1.11
C VAL A 270 16.75 -3.36 -0.22
N ARG A 271 17.72 -2.57 0.22
CA ARG A 271 17.51 -1.27 0.86
C ARG A 271 17.57 -0.18 -0.22
N ALA A 272 16.61 0.72 -0.18
CA ALA A 272 16.50 1.84 -1.11
C ALA A 272 16.04 3.10 -0.36
N THR A 273 15.88 4.20 -1.06
CA THR A 273 15.23 5.42 -0.54
C THR A 273 13.86 5.58 -1.21
N GLU A 274 12.89 6.12 -0.50
CA GLU A 274 11.54 6.42 -1.00
C GLU A 274 11.59 7.16 -2.35
N GLY A 275 10.69 6.80 -3.26
CA GLY A 275 10.62 7.44 -4.58
C GLY A 275 11.76 7.12 -5.55
N ILE A 276 12.61 6.13 -5.26
CA ILE A 276 13.70 5.68 -6.14
C ILE A 276 13.17 5.27 -7.52
N CYS A 277 13.94 5.54 -8.59
CA CYS A 277 13.58 5.10 -9.93
C CYS A 277 13.67 3.57 -10.05
N ILE A 278 12.70 2.98 -10.74
CA ILE A 278 12.60 1.54 -10.97
C ILE A 278 13.78 0.98 -11.76
N SER A 279 14.32 1.77 -12.69
CA SER A 279 15.48 1.36 -13.49
C SER A 279 16.73 1.07 -12.63
N ALA A 280 16.93 1.81 -11.53
CA ALA A 280 18.01 1.54 -10.60
C ALA A 280 17.76 0.23 -9.80
N LEU A 281 16.54 0.02 -9.33
CA LEU A 281 16.17 -1.18 -8.60
C LEU A 281 16.31 -2.46 -9.43
N LEU A 282 15.96 -2.38 -10.73
CA LEU A 282 15.89 -3.53 -11.64
C LEU A 282 17.12 -3.70 -12.54
N LYS A 283 18.17 -2.91 -12.32
CA LYS A 283 19.35 -2.92 -13.18
C LYS A 283 19.84 -4.35 -13.45
N ASP A 284 19.87 -4.74 -14.76
CA ASP A 284 20.30 -6.05 -15.25
C ASP A 284 19.57 -7.29 -14.65
N ASN A 285 18.54 -7.08 -13.84
CA ASN A 285 17.84 -8.13 -13.09
C ASN A 285 16.49 -8.53 -13.68
N VAL A 286 16.14 -8.05 -14.87
CA VAL A 286 14.86 -8.38 -15.55
C VAL A 286 15.12 -9.19 -16.80
N ASN A 287 14.25 -10.19 -17.04
CA ASN A 287 14.25 -10.94 -18.28
C ASN A 287 13.39 -10.21 -19.33
N ILE A 288 14.06 -9.52 -20.25
CA ILE A 288 13.44 -8.70 -21.31
C ILE A 288 12.66 -9.56 -22.31
N ASP A 289 13.07 -10.82 -22.52
CA ASP A 289 12.41 -11.73 -23.48
C ASP A 289 10.96 -12.04 -23.10
N LYS A 290 10.58 -11.79 -21.86
CA LYS A 290 9.22 -11.99 -21.35
C LYS A 290 8.31 -10.76 -21.50
N SER A 291 8.73 -9.71 -22.16
CA SER A 291 7.97 -8.45 -22.24
C SER A 291 7.38 -8.07 -20.88
N PRO A 292 8.20 -7.68 -19.90
CA PRO A 292 7.77 -7.61 -18.51
C PRO A 292 6.83 -6.44 -18.25
N ARG A 293 5.76 -6.71 -17.47
CA ARG A 293 4.98 -5.68 -16.77
C ARG A 293 5.64 -5.40 -15.44
N ILE A 294 5.98 -4.14 -15.19
CA ILE A 294 6.66 -3.70 -13.98
C ILE A 294 5.67 -2.94 -13.11
N ILE A 295 5.43 -3.48 -11.93
CA ILE A 295 4.42 -3.02 -10.99
C ILE A 295 5.11 -2.51 -9.73
N SER A 296 4.91 -1.25 -9.38
CA SER A 296 5.22 -0.77 -8.04
C SER A 296 4.11 -1.23 -7.10
N GLY A 297 4.43 -2.08 -6.15
CA GLY A 297 3.49 -2.80 -5.31
C GLY A 297 3.32 -4.27 -5.70
N ASN A 298 2.33 -4.92 -5.10
CA ASN A 298 1.95 -6.30 -5.42
C ASN A 298 1.04 -6.38 -6.65
N VAL A 299 0.80 -7.58 -7.15
CA VAL A 299 0.00 -7.80 -8.37
C VAL A 299 -1.50 -7.53 -8.21
N LEU A 300 -2.00 -7.32 -6.99
CA LEU A 300 -3.41 -7.08 -6.71
C LEU A 300 -3.75 -5.58 -6.61
N THR A 301 -2.89 -4.81 -5.94
CA THR A 301 -3.15 -3.39 -5.62
C THR A 301 -2.11 -2.43 -6.18
N GLY A 302 -1.03 -2.96 -6.76
CA GLY A 302 0.07 -2.15 -7.29
C GLY A 302 -0.26 -1.41 -8.57
N THR A 303 0.60 -0.47 -8.93
CA THR A 303 0.46 0.37 -10.12
C THR A 303 1.49 -0.05 -11.18
N ASN A 304 1.06 -0.27 -12.42
CA ASN A 304 1.98 -0.48 -13.53
C ASN A 304 2.73 0.84 -13.83
N VAL A 305 4.02 0.85 -13.54
CA VAL A 305 4.86 2.05 -13.68
C VAL A 305 5.84 1.96 -14.85
N GLY A 306 6.02 0.77 -15.42
CA GLY A 306 7.00 0.54 -16.49
C GLY A 306 8.46 0.77 -16.05
N PRO A 307 9.42 0.65 -16.99
CA PRO A 307 10.86 0.73 -16.66
C PRO A 307 11.32 2.14 -16.27
N GLY A 308 10.64 3.18 -16.72
CA GLY A 308 10.94 4.59 -16.41
C GLY A 308 10.18 5.16 -15.22
N GLY A 309 9.45 4.30 -14.50
CA GLY A 309 8.68 4.71 -13.34
C GLY A 309 9.48 4.78 -12.04
N TYR A 310 8.77 5.00 -10.95
CA TYR A 310 9.33 5.18 -9.62
C TYR A 310 8.62 4.30 -8.60
N LEU A 311 9.31 3.99 -7.51
CA LEU A 311 8.69 3.31 -6.37
C LEU A 311 7.61 4.22 -5.77
N ARG A 312 6.37 3.73 -5.75
CA ARG A 312 5.19 4.45 -5.26
C ARG A 312 4.95 4.17 -3.79
N PHE A 313 4.55 5.17 -3.04
CA PHE A 313 4.07 4.98 -1.67
C PHE A 313 2.64 4.39 -1.69
N PRO A 314 2.27 3.47 -0.77
CA PRO A 314 3.05 2.94 0.37
C PRO A 314 3.79 1.63 0.08
N PHE A 315 4.03 1.30 -1.18
CA PHE A 315 4.50 -0.03 -1.58
C PHE A 315 5.95 -0.30 -1.19
N ARG A 316 6.19 -1.54 -0.73
CA ARG A 316 7.51 -2.08 -0.36
C ARG A 316 7.89 -3.27 -1.22
N GLN A 317 7.30 -3.34 -2.39
CA GLN A 317 7.49 -4.40 -3.35
C GLN A 317 7.51 -3.82 -4.76
N VAL A 318 8.35 -4.40 -5.61
CA VAL A 318 8.30 -4.23 -7.06
C VAL A 318 8.07 -5.61 -7.65
N ALA A 319 6.87 -5.82 -8.20
CA ALA A 319 6.51 -7.08 -8.83
C ALA A 319 6.72 -7.00 -10.34
N VAL A 320 7.48 -7.94 -10.91
CA VAL A 320 7.73 -8.00 -12.36
C VAL A 320 7.23 -9.33 -12.90
N ILE A 321 6.17 -9.25 -13.70
CA ILE A 321 5.51 -10.42 -14.30
C ILE A 321 5.55 -10.33 -15.83
N PRO A 322 5.45 -11.46 -16.56
CA PRO A 322 5.24 -11.42 -17.99
C PRO A 322 3.96 -10.65 -18.35
N GLU A 323 3.98 -9.87 -19.42
CA GLU A 323 2.76 -9.20 -19.90
C GLU A 323 1.74 -10.23 -20.39
N ILE A 324 2.16 -11.11 -21.27
CA ILE A 324 1.35 -12.25 -21.76
C ILE A 324 2.28 -13.42 -22.01
N ILE A 325 1.97 -14.60 -21.43
CA ILE A 325 2.75 -15.82 -21.67
C ILE A 325 2.30 -16.52 -22.95
N ASN A 326 0.98 -16.62 -23.20
CA ASN A 326 0.40 -17.27 -24.35
C ASN A 326 -0.80 -16.48 -24.86
N ASP A 327 -0.64 -15.81 -26.00
CA ASP A 327 -1.68 -14.93 -26.56
C ASP A 327 -2.82 -15.71 -27.27
N CYS A 328 -2.50 -16.83 -27.90
CA CYS A 328 -3.39 -17.58 -28.79
C CYS A 328 -3.65 -19.01 -28.32
N GLU A 329 -4.25 -19.18 -27.16
CA GLU A 329 -4.68 -20.52 -26.74
C GLU A 329 -6.14 -20.75 -27.14
N MET A 330 -6.34 -21.53 -28.22
CA MET A 330 -7.67 -21.93 -28.66
C MET A 330 -8.34 -22.77 -27.56
N LEU A 331 -9.53 -22.35 -27.10
CA LEU A 331 -10.27 -23.00 -26.01
C LEU A 331 -9.48 -23.14 -24.69
N GLY A 332 -8.58 -22.20 -24.40
CA GLY A 332 -7.75 -22.23 -23.20
C GLY A 332 -8.49 -22.35 -21.87
N TRP A 333 -9.74 -21.87 -21.82
CA TRP A 333 -10.65 -22.01 -20.68
C TRP A 333 -11.12 -23.47 -20.49
N ALA A 334 -11.12 -24.28 -21.52
CA ALA A 334 -11.51 -25.69 -21.49
C ALA A 334 -10.32 -26.66 -21.45
N SER A 335 -9.09 -26.14 -21.31
CA SER A 335 -7.86 -26.94 -21.44
C SER A 335 -7.64 -27.99 -20.33
N LEU A 336 -8.41 -27.95 -19.23
CA LEU A 336 -8.28 -28.84 -18.06
C LEU A 336 -6.85 -28.90 -17.48
N SER A 337 -5.98 -27.96 -17.87
CA SER A 337 -4.55 -27.97 -17.58
C SER A 337 -4.25 -28.04 -16.09
N PRO A 338 -3.42 -28.99 -15.62
CA PRO A 338 -2.97 -29.02 -14.23
C PRO A 338 -1.95 -27.92 -13.91
N LYS A 339 -1.46 -27.19 -14.93
CA LYS A 339 -0.43 -26.14 -14.77
C LYS A 339 -1.02 -24.75 -14.57
N LYS A 340 -2.29 -24.53 -14.89
CA LYS A 340 -2.97 -23.24 -14.74
C LYS A 340 -3.53 -23.07 -13.33
N TYR A 341 -3.37 -21.89 -12.76
CA TYR A 341 -4.03 -21.54 -11.49
C TYR A 341 -5.54 -21.46 -11.68
N SER A 342 -6.31 -21.92 -10.71
CA SER A 342 -7.77 -21.80 -10.70
C SER A 342 -8.29 -21.53 -9.31
N ALA A 343 -8.94 -20.39 -9.13
CA ALA A 343 -9.68 -20.05 -7.91
C ALA A 343 -11.01 -20.83 -7.83
N SER A 344 -11.66 -21.07 -8.97
CA SER A 344 -13.00 -21.70 -9.12
C SER A 344 -12.96 -23.21 -9.35
N ARG A 345 -11.78 -23.85 -9.31
CA ARG A 345 -11.57 -25.26 -9.61
C ARG A 345 -11.91 -25.65 -11.06
N THR A 346 -11.88 -24.72 -11.99
CA THR A 346 -12.11 -24.96 -13.41
C THR A 346 -11.03 -25.87 -14.04
N PHE A 347 -9.78 -25.77 -13.56
CA PHE A 347 -8.66 -26.58 -14.03
C PHE A 347 -8.30 -27.65 -12.99
N PHE A 348 -7.74 -28.78 -13.42
CA PHE A 348 -7.30 -29.88 -12.54
C PHE A 348 -6.15 -29.52 -11.59
N SER A 349 -5.63 -28.31 -11.67
CA SER A 349 -4.64 -27.78 -10.72
C SER A 349 -5.09 -27.81 -9.25
N TRP A 350 -6.39 -27.88 -8.97
CA TRP A 350 -6.90 -28.03 -7.60
C TRP A 350 -6.54 -29.38 -6.96
N LEU A 351 -6.19 -30.39 -7.76
CA LEU A 351 -5.67 -31.69 -7.31
C LEU A 351 -4.18 -31.64 -6.96
N ALA A 352 -3.47 -30.58 -7.36
CA ALA A 352 -2.05 -30.44 -7.09
C ALA A 352 -1.75 -30.17 -5.61
N PRO A 353 -0.56 -30.54 -5.10
CA PRO A 353 -0.15 -30.24 -3.74
C PRO A 353 -0.30 -28.73 -3.43
N LYS A 354 -0.70 -28.41 -2.19
CA LYS A 354 -0.86 -27.02 -1.74
C LYS A 354 0.42 -26.18 -1.80
N THR A 355 1.58 -26.82 -1.89
CA THR A 355 2.91 -26.18 -2.02
C THR A 355 3.24 -25.75 -3.44
N ARG A 356 2.44 -26.20 -4.45
CA ARG A 356 2.72 -25.88 -5.85
C ARG A 356 2.55 -24.39 -6.10
N LYS A 357 3.55 -23.76 -6.72
CA LYS A 357 3.51 -22.38 -7.24
C LYS A 357 3.15 -22.39 -8.73
N TYR A 358 2.57 -21.28 -9.18
CA TYR A 358 2.03 -21.14 -10.54
C TYR A 358 2.63 -19.93 -11.24
N HIS A 359 2.62 -19.99 -12.57
CA HIS A 359 2.93 -18.88 -13.45
C HIS A 359 1.73 -17.94 -13.53
N PHE A 360 1.97 -16.65 -13.40
CA PHE A 360 0.97 -15.61 -13.58
C PHE A 360 1.47 -14.59 -14.59
N ASP A 361 0.60 -14.16 -15.47
CA ASP A 361 0.80 -13.08 -16.41
C ASP A 361 -0.28 -12.00 -16.25
N ALA A 362 -0.18 -10.93 -17.02
CA ALA A 362 -1.13 -9.84 -16.98
C ALA A 362 -2.37 -10.04 -17.86
N LYS A 363 -2.55 -11.23 -18.44
CA LYS A 363 -3.67 -11.52 -19.32
C LYS A 363 -4.99 -11.56 -18.56
N ILE A 364 -5.95 -10.79 -19.03
CA ILE A 364 -7.33 -10.87 -18.55
C ILE A 364 -7.98 -12.12 -19.13
N ASN A 365 -8.28 -13.11 -18.27
CA ASN A 365 -8.95 -14.35 -18.65
C ASN A 365 -10.47 -14.16 -18.63
N GLY A 366 -11.03 -13.68 -19.71
CA GLY A 366 -12.46 -13.39 -19.88
C GLY A 366 -12.68 -12.05 -20.56
N GLY A 367 -13.95 -11.66 -20.68
CA GLY A 367 -14.36 -10.36 -21.21
C GLY A 367 -15.18 -9.59 -20.19
N GLU A 368 -15.09 -8.25 -20.23
CA GLU A 368 -15.92 -7.37 -19.42
C GLU A 368 -17.40 -7.56 -19.76
N ARG A 369 -18.23 -7.68 -18.74
CA ARG A 369 -19.68 -7.86 -18.87
C ARG A 369 -20.39 -7.30 -17.65
N ALA A 370 -21.74 -7.26 -17.72
CA ALA A 370 -22.55 -6.85 -16.57
C ALA A 370 -22.29 -7.73 -15.35
N ILE A 371 -22.35 -7.13 -14.17
CA ILE A 371 -22.13 -7.82 -12.89
C ILE A 371 -23.13 -8.98 -12.70
N ILE A 372 -22.62 -10.16 -12.44
CA ILE A 372 -23.39 -11.36 -12.15
C ILE A 372 -23.31 -11.64 -10.65
N MET A 373 -24.47 -11.72 -9.99
CA MET A 373 -24.59 -12.05 -8.57
C MET A 373 -24.37 -13.56 -8.38
N ALA A 374 -23.15 -13.98 -8.22
CA ALA A 374 -22.77 -15.40 -8.13
C ALA A 374 -22.34 -15.81 -6.70
N GLY A 375 -22.25 -14.87 -5.75
CA GLY A 375 -21.75 -15.13 -4.40
C GLY A 375 -20.26 -15.48 -4.35
N GLU A 376 -19.51 -15.18 -5.44
CA GLU A 376 -18.08 -15.48 -5.49
C GLU A 376 -17.28 -14.59 -4.54
N TYR A 377 -17.68 -13.31 -4.39
CA TYR A 377 -16.97 -12.38 -3.50
C TYR A 377 -17.00 -12.83 -2.04
N ASP A 378 -18.09 -13.47 -1.61
CA ASP A 378 -18.23 -13.99 -0.23
C ASP A 378 -17.17 -15.03 0.16
N LYS A 379 -16.50 -15.65 -0.83
CA LYS A 379 -15.45 -16.63 -0.58
C LYS A 379 -14.12 -15.98 -0.17
N VAL A 380 -13.89 -14.74 -0.63
CA VAL A 380 -12.62 -14.05 -0.47
C VAL A 380 -12.71 -12.76 0.34
N PHE A 381 -13.90 -12.23 0.52
CA PHE A 381 -14.15 -11.00 1.27
C PHE A 381 -14.45 -11.32 2.75
N PRO A 382 -13.54 -11.02 3.69
CA PRO A 382 -13.69 -11.44 5.08
C PRO A 382 -14.52 -10.51 5.95
N MET A 383 -14.85 -9.31 5.47
CA MET A 383 -15.66 -8.34 6.20
C MET A 383 -17.14 -8.74 6.18
N ASP A 384 -17.90 -8.31 7.20
CA ASP A 384 -19.34 -8.60 7.30
C ASP A 384 -20.17 -7.58 6.49
N ILE A 385 -19.93 -7.60 5.18
CA ILE A 385 -20.54 -6.70 4.20
C ILE A 385 -21.01 -7.51 2.98
N TYR A 386 -22.18 -7.17 2.45
CA TYR A 386 -22.67 -7.71 1.19
C TYR A 386 -21.96 -7.05 -0.01
N ALA A 387 -20.75 -7.51 -0.32
CA ALA A 387 -19.83 -6.87 -1.26
C ALA A 387 -20.45 -6.67 -2.67
N GLU A 388 -21.15 -7.66 -3.23
CA GLU A 388 -21.78 -7.55 -4.55
C GLU A 388 -22.91 -6.50 -4.56
N PHE A 389 -23.71 -6.39 -3.48
CA PHE A 389 -24.76 -5.39 -3.35
C PHE A 389 -24.18 -4.00 -3.17
N LEU A 390 -23.11 -3.86 -2.39
CA LEU A 390 -22.43 -2.59 -2.22
C LEU A 390 -21.87 -2.07 -3.55
N ILE A 391 -21.20 -2.89 -4.35
CA ILE A 391 -20.73 -2.49 -5.69
C ILE A 391 -21.87 -2.02 -6.57
N LYS A 392 -23.04 -2.71 -6.56
CA LYS A 392 -24.22 -2.27 -7.32
C LYS A 392 -24.78 -0.94 -6.82
N ALA A 393 -24.81 -0.71 -5.51
CA ALA A 393 -25.24 0.56 -4.93
C ALA A 393 -24.32 1.71 -5.35
N ILE A 394 -23.00 1.46 -5.38
CA ILE A 394 -21.99 2.43 -5.84
C ILE A 394 -22.20 2.77 -7.32
N ILE A 395 -22.36 1.77 -8.18
CA ILE A 395 -22.62 1.98 -9.63
C ILE A 395 -23.90 2.76 -9.84
N ALA A 396 -24.95 2.49 -9.05
CA ALA A 396 -26.21 3.20 -9.09
C ALA A 396 -26.17 4.61 -8.46
N ARG A 397 -25.08 4.95 -7.75
CA ARG A 397 -24.93 6.18 -6.94
C ARG A 397 -26.04 6.36 -5.90
N ASP A 398 -26.52 5.27 -5.34
CA ASP A 398 -27.56 5.25 -4.31
C ASP A 398 -26.88 5.37 -2.92
N ILE A 399 -26.75 6.62 -2.44
CA ILE A 399 -26.03 6.95 -1.20
C ILE A 399 -26.64 6.22 0.00
N ASP A 400 -27.98 6.20 0.11
CA ASP A 400 -28.67 5.58 1.23
C ASP A 400 -28.33 4.08 1.32
N LYS A 401 -28.30 3.38 0.16
CA LYS A 401 -27.91 1.98 0.11
C LYS A 401 -26.41 1.79 0.31
N MET A 402 -25.56 2.69 -0.19
CA MET A 402 -24.13 2.63 0.07
C MET A 402 -23.84 2.69 1.58
N GLU A 403 -24.51 3.59 2.31
CA GLU A 403 -24.40 3.70 3.77
C GLU A 403 -24.90 2.44 4.47
N GLN A 404 -26.11 1.96 4.13
CA GLN A 404 -26.71 0.77 4.71
C GLN A 404 -25.88 -0.50 4.49
N LEU A 405 -25.12 -0.55 3.39
CA LEU A 405 -24.28 -1.67 2.99
C LEU A 405 -22.81 -1.53 3.44
N GLY A 406 -22.46 -0.53 4.25
CA GLY A 406 -21.15 -0.44 4.90
C GLY A 406 -20.05 0.23 4.10
N ILE A 407 -20.38 1.21 3.22
CA ILE A 407 -19.37 1.95 2.43
C ILE A 407 -18.28 2.60 3.30
N TYR A 408 -18.57 2.97 4.54
CA TYR A 408 -17.63 3.60 5.46
C TYR A 408 -16.53 2.67 5.95
N GLU A 409 -16.72 1.35 5.88
CA GLU A 409 -15.77 0.36 6.34
C GLU A 409 -14.70 0.02 5.31
N VAL A 410 -14.97 0.30 4.03
CA VAL A 410 -14.15 -0.21 2.91
C VAL A 410 -13.32 0.87 2.24
N VAL A 411 -12.21 0.43 1.64
CA VAL A 411 -11.41 1.19 0.67
C VAL A 411 -11.08 0.29 -0.53
N PRO A 412 -10.54 0.82 -1.63
CA PRO A 412 -10.28 0.06 -2.85
C PRO A 412 -9.53 -1.26 -2.65
N GLU A 413 -8.49 -1.28 -1.81
CA GLU A 413 -7.66 -2.46 -1.56
C GLU A 413 -8.44 -3.65 -0.98
N ASP A 414 -9.53 -3.40 -0.26
CA ASP A 414 -10.35 -4.47 0.33
C ASP A 414 -11.07 -5.29 -0.75
N PHE A 415 -11.29 -4.71 -1.94
CA PHE A 415 -11.90 -5.36 -3.10
C PHE A 415 -10.91 -6.01 -4.07
N ALA A 416 -9.61 -5.95 -3.83
CA ALA A 416 -8.60 -6.45 -4.76
C ALA A 416 -8.73 -7.96 -5.07
N LEU A 417 -9.03 -8.79 -4.06
CA LEU A 417 -9.32 -10.21 -4.30
C LEU A 417 -10.66 -10.44 -5.01
N CYS A 418 -11.68 -9.64 -4.71
CA CYS A 418 -12.96 -9.71 -5.42
C CYS A 418 -12.75 -9.40 -6.91
N GLU A 419 -11.98 -8.36 -7.23
CA GLU A 419 -11.61 -8.00 -8.61
C GLU A 419 -10.85 -9.12 -9.31
N PHE A 420 -9.89 -9.75 -8.61
CA PHE A 420 -9.12 -10.87 -9.15
C PHE A 420 -10.00 -12.07 -9.56
N ILE A 421 -10.99 -12.43 -8.73
CA ILE A 421 -11.88 -13.58 -9.00
C ILE A 421 -13.13 -13.21 -9.81
N ASP A 422 -13.39 -11.90 -10.01
CA ASP A 422 -14.62 -11.45 -10.68
C ASP A 422 -14.77 -12.05 -12.07
N THR A 423 -15.92 -12.70 -12.30
CA THR A 423 -16.26 -13.30 -13.58
C THR A 423 -16.70 -12.26 -14.61
N SER A 424 -17.12 -11.07 -14.16
CA SER A 424 -17.55 -9.95 -15.01
C SER A 424 -16.40 -9.05 -15.43
N LYS A 425 -15.22 -9.21 -14.84
CA LYS A 425 -14.00 -8.44 -15.13
C LYS A 425 -14.15 -6.92 -14.94
N LEU A 426 -14.87 -6.53 -13.90
CA LEU A 426 -15.04 -5.14 -13.51
C LEU A 426 -13.82 -4.64 -12.73
N GLU A 427 -13.47 -3.38 -12.92
CA GLU A 427 -12.45 -2.67 -12.13
C GLU A 427 -13.03 -2.25 -10.76
N LEU A 428 -13.19 -3.22 -9.84
CA LEU A 428 -13.88 -3.00 -8.56
C LEU A 428 -13.19 -1.98 -7.68
N GLN A 429 -11.86 -1.98 -7.63
CA GLN A 429 -11.09 -1.02 -6.85
C GLN A 429 -11.35 0.42 -7.33
N LYS A 430 -11.42 0.62 -8.64
CA LYS A 430 -11.75 1.91 -9.24
C LYS A 430 -13.20 2.33 -8.93
N ILE A 431 -14.15 1.41 -9.06
CA ILE A 431 -15.56 1.65 -8.72
C ILE A 431 -15.68 2.09 -7.26
N VAL A 432 -15.02 1.40 -6.32
CA VAL A 432 -15.01 1.76 -4.90
C VAL A 432 -14.39 3.14 -4.68
N ARG A 433 -13.27 3.47 -5.35
CA ARG A 433 -12.64 4.80 -5.24
C ARG A 433 -13.59 5.90 -5.69
N GLU A 434 -14.21 5.73 -6.86
CA GLU A 434 -15.18 6.69 -7.41
C GLU A 434 -16.40 6.84 -6.49
N GLY A 435 -16.88 5.73 -5.87
CA GLY A 435 -17.97 5.75 -4.91
C GLY A 435 -17.64 6.53 -3.64
N LEU A 436 -16.45 6.31 -3.09
CA LEU A 436 -15.98 7.03 -1.89
C LEU A 436 -15.76 8.52 -2.17
N ASP A 437 -15.24 8.88 -3.34
CA ASP A 437 -15.04 10.27 -3.74
C ASP A 437 -16.39 10.97 -3.97
N TYR A 438 -17.35 10.26 -4.57
CA TYR A 438 -18.72 10.75 -4.74
C TYR A 438 -19.40 10.99 -3.39
N LEU A 439 -19.37 9.98 -2.50
CA LEU A 439 -19.95 10.08 -1.16
C LEU A 439 -19.35 11.26 -0.37
N LYS A 440 -18.02 11.39 -0.37
CA LYS A 440 -17.33 12.49 0.33
C LYS A 440 -17.77 13.86 -0.19
N LYS A 441 -17.99 13.98 -1.51
CA LYS A 441 -18.42 15.25 -2.12
C LYS A 441 -19.86 15.63 -1.75
N GLU A 442 -20.75 14.65 -1.64
CA GLU A 442 -22.17 14.90 -1.32
C GLU A 442 -22.40 15.11 0.19
N MET A 443 -21.49 14.63 1.04
CA MET A 443 -21.60 14.72 2.50
C MET A 443 -20.87 15.94 3.09
N ASN A 444 -20.00 16.63 2.32
CA ASN A 444 -19.34 17.89 2.67
C ASN A 444 -20.00 19.06 1.93
#